data_43d44ed4c347c33ce49c9c020267bf98
#
_entry.id   43d44ed4c347c33ce49c9c020267bf98
#
_cell.length_a   1.000
_cell.length_b   1.000
_cell.length_c   1.000
_cell.angle_alpha   90.00
_cell.angle_beta   90.00
_cell.angle_gamma   90.00
#
_symmetry.space_group_name_H-M   'P 1'
#
loop_
_entity.id
_entity.type
_entity.pdbx_description
1 polymer ?
#
loop_
_entity_poly.entity_id
_entity_poly.type
_entity_poly.pdbx_seq_one_letter_code
_entity_poly.pdbx_strand_id
1 'polypeptide(L)'
;MKIAVLGAGTYGSYVINSLLEKFPDLEITLFDVGDKNVKSEEQIGFYSKLKKAMYKGLTDGRYFGYGGASDKWGGQLLTYTDNDYKNPDKFMQDVIRIDKARKDEMLAKFKIENKFPENHVSSELFTKTGVWLSALHRNFFYWFKIDKRKQVKIMNHCRIVRLESNNGKVIDAIIYTDGKKEMSASFDYYFLTSGAFESARILMSSNLLPEKVHFSDHLSMKVFKVKGATVIGNEDFVFRMRGTSLITKRMIGEVTDVNAGGKVAQKDCSYYVHPVFNLKFPFFVVMKEVLFKHHFEWKYIWTALKDIPHCLAFAWAVLVLRRMYVMDNEWFLYIDIENPSLESYITLSKEKDKFGVSGLDVYYDAGKEAEVVFNKAKADAIKHLSKCNVNYEVLAENINVETCEDIYHPYGMFDFKDIEDYYTRWNNMLVVTTGCLSRSGGINPTASMLPVVDEFIEKRFNE
;
A
#
# COMPACT_ATOMS: atom_id res chain seq x y z
N MET A 1 21.25 -18.52 -14.34
CA MET A 1 20.33 -18.65 -13.19
C MET A 1 18.92 -18.30 -13.66
N LYS A 2 17.93 -19.12 -13.35
CA LYS A 2 16.52 -18.96 -13.71
C LYS A 2 15.73 -18.48 -12.49
N ILE A 3 15.04 -17.37 -12.63
CA ILE A 3 14.28 -16.76 -11.54
C ILE A 3 12.78 -16.78 -11.86
N ALA A 4 11.97 -17.19 -10.87
CA ALA A 4 10.52 -17.03 -10.92
C ALA A 4 10.08 -15.80 -10.11
N VAL A 5 9.24 -14.95 -10.71
CA VAL A 5 8.52 -13.88 -10.01
C VAL A 5 7.03 -14.19 -10.05
N LEU A 6 6.42 -14.34 -8.86
CA LEU A 6 5.05 -14.81 -8.69
C LEU A 6 4.13 -13.64 -8.36
N GLY A 7 3.62 -12.97 -9.39
CA GLY A 7 2.77 -11.79 -9.34
C GLY A 7 3.35 -10.59 -10.10
N ALA A 8 2.64 -10.11 -11.13
CA ALA A 8 3.01 -8.97 -11.95
C ALA A 8 2.62 -7.60 -11.34
N GLY A 9 2.32 -7.57 -10.04
CA GLY A 9 1.90 -6.39 -9.31
C GLY A 9 3.03 -5.38 -9.05
N THR A 10 2.80 -4.50 -8.11
CA THR A 10 3.73 -3.43 -7.71
C THR A 10 5.11 -3.98 -7.39
N TYR A 11 5.18 -4.95 -6.47
CA TYR A 11 6.46 -5.51 -6.02
C TYR A 11 7.13 -6.37 -7.09
N GLY A 12 6.36 -7.20 -7.82
CA GLY A 12 6.94 -8.03 -8.88
C GLY A 12 7.59 -7.20 -9.98
N SER A 13 6.94 -6.10 -10.37
CA SER A 13 7.49 -5.16 -11.34
C SER A 13 8.77 -4.48 -10.84
N TYR A 14 8.80 -4.09 -9.56
CA TYR A 14 9.98 -3.48 -8.95
C TYR A 14 11.15 -4.48 -8.83
N VAL A 15 10.88 -5.70 -8.34
CA VAL A 15 11.87 -6.79 -8.24
C VAL A 15 12.53 -7.07 -9.60
N ILE A 16 11.72 -7.24 -10.64
CA ILE A 16 12.25 -7.48 -12.01
C ILE A 16 13.13 -6.32 -12.45
N ASN A 17 12.69 -5.07 -12.24
CA ASN A 17 13.50 -3.92 -12.61
C ASN A 17 14.83 -3.90 -11.86
N SER A 18 14.82 -4.09 -10.53
CA SER A 18 16.01 -4.07 -9.69
C SER A 18 17.00 -5.19 -10.04
N LEU A 19 16.48 -6.40 -10.33
CA LEU A 19 17.30 -7.52 -10.81
C LEU A 19 17.97 -7.19 -12.14
N LEU A 20 17.23 -6.73 -13.14
CA LEU A 20 17.75 -6.49 -14.48
C LEU A 20 18.62 -5.23 -14.60
N GLU A 21 18.49 -4.26 -13.69
CA GLU A 21 19.42 -3.14 -13.58
C GLU A 21 20.82 -3.57 -13.15
N LYS A 22 20.90 -4.58 -12.27
CA LYS A 22 22.18 -5.08 -11.74
C LYS A 22 22.72 -6.29 -12.48
N PHE A 23 21.82 -7.17 -12.93
CA PHE A 23 22.14 -8.46 -13.56
C PHE A 23 21.38 -8.61 -14.89
N PRO A 24 21.81 -7.91 -15.94
CA PRO A 24 21.05 -7.83 -17.19
C PRO A 24 20.90 -9.15 -17.96
N ASP A 25 21.67 -10.18 -17.62
CA ASP A 25 21.67 -11.48 -18.29
C ASP A 25 20.80 -12.54 -17.57
N LEU A 26 20.07 -12.16 -16.52
CA LEU A 26 19.18 -13.08 -15.81
C LEU A 26 17.98 -13.49 -16.67
N GLU A 27 17.62 -14.76 -16.62
CA GLU A 27 16.37 -15.27 -17.20
C GLU A 27 15.26 -15.23 -16.15
N ILE A 28 14.23 -14.42 -16.39
CA ILE A 28 13.11 -14.25 -15.47
C ILE A 28 11.84 -14.79 -16.09
N THR A 29 11.12 -15.64 -15.36
CA THR A 29 9.76 -16.04 -15.69
C THR A 29 8.79 -15.37 -14.71
N LEU A 30 7.92 -14.51 -15.23
CA LEU A 30 6.90 -13.81 -14.48
C LEU A 30 5.57 -14.53 -14.61
N PHE A 31 5.00 -14.98 -13.50
CA PHE A 31 3.69 -15.61 -13.45
C PHE A 31 2.62 -14.63 -12.94
N ASP A 32 1.50 -14.53 -13.61
CA ASP A 32 0.33 -13.80 -13.12
C ASP A 32 -0.98 -14.46 -13.55
N VAL A 33 -1.99 -14.37 -12.71
CA VAL A 33 -3.33 -14.88 -13.00
C VAL A 33 -4.10 -13.98 -13.94
N GLY A 34 -3.77 -12.68 -13.98
CA GLY A 34 -4.34 -11.68 -14.87
C GLY A 34 -3.48 -11.41 -16.11
N ASP A 35 -3.78 -10.31 -16.76
CA ASP A 35 -3.12 -9.83 -17.97
C ASP A 35 -3.08 -8.28 -17.99
N LYS A 36 -2.97 -7.68 -19.18
CA LYS A 36 -3.02 -6.22 -19.38
C LYS A 36 -4.33 -5.57 -18.89
N ASN A 37 -5.41 -6.33 -18.81
CA ASN A 37 -6.69 -5.86 -18.28
C ASN A 37 -6.75 -6.20 -16.79
N VAL A 38 -6.32 -5.26 -15.96
CA VAL A 38 -6.28 -5.42 -14.51
C VAL A 38 -7.70 -5.61 -13.95
N LYS A 39 -7.91 -6.70 -13.23
CA LYS A 39 -9.21 -7.17 -12.74
C LYS A 39 -9.27 -7.18 -11.21
N SER A 40 -10.47 -6.97 -10.66
CA SER A 40 -10.75 -7.20 -9.24
C SER A 40 -10.79 -8.70 -8.92
N GLU A 41 -10.89 -9.02 -7.63
CA GLU A 41 -11.01 -10.41 -7.17
C GLU A 41 -12.23 -11.12 -7.79
N GLU A 42 -13.39 -10.48 -7.78
CA GLU A 42 -14.62 -11.02 -8.39
C GLU A 42 -14.46 -11.27 -9.89
N GLN A 43 -13.92 -10.28 -10.62
CA GLN A 43 -13.72 -10.36 -12.05
C GLN A 43 -12.72 -11.45 -12.47
N ILE A 44 -11.69 -11.70 -11.65
CA ILE A 44 -10.71 -12.77 -11.89
C ILE A 44 -11.27 -14.14 -11.48
N GLY A 45 -12.35 -14.17 -10.71
CA GLY A 45 -13.03 -15.39 -10.26
C GLY A 45 -12.33 -16.09 -9.10
N PHE A 46 -11.66 -15.34 -8.24
CA PHE A 46 -11.20 -15.81 -6.95
C PHE A 46 -12.36 -15.84 -5.96
N TYR A 47 -12.12 -16.50 -4.85
CA TYR A 47 -13.10 -16.60 -3.78
C TYR A 47 -12.46 -16.22 -2.44
N SER A 48 -13.04 -15.21 -1.79
CA SER A 48 -12.74 -14.87 -0.40
C SER A 48 -14.04 -14.54 0.32
N LYS A 49 -14.18 -15.00 1.54
CA LYS A 49 -15.38 -14.80 2.36
C LYS A 49 -15.06 -14.06 3.63
N LEU A 50 -15.69 -12.92 3.81
CA LEU A 50 -15.63 -12.17 5.04
C LEU A 50 -16.60 -12.80 6.06
N LYS A 51 -16.09 -13.18 7.22
CA LYS A 51 -16.85 -13.96 8.22
C LYS A 51 -17.49 -13.11 9.32
N LYS A 52 -16.95 -11.95 9.66
CA LYS A 52 -17.38 -11.16 10.82
C LYS A 52 -17.78 -9.73 10.47
N ALA A 53 -16.83 -8.88 10.13
CA ALA A 53 -17.07 -7.47 9.84
C ALA A 53 -16.79 -7.15 8.37
N MET A 54 -17.26 -6.00 7.90
CA MET A 54 -16.97 -5.55 6.54
C MET A 54 -15.53 -5.07 6.45
N TYR A 55 -14.79 -5.63 5.49
CA TYR A 55 -13.41 -5.26 5.17
C TYR A 55 -13.28 -5.07 3.65
N LYS A 56 -13.31 -3.83 3.18
CA LYS A 56 -13.30 -3.50 1.76
C LYS A 56 -11.96 -3.84 1.08
N GLY A 57 -10.86 -3.83 1.83
CA GLY A 57 -9.54 -4.21 1.33
C GLY A 57 -9.49 -5.62 0.77
N LEU A 58 -10.42 -6.49 1.18
CA LEU A 58 -10.55 -7.83 0.64
C LEU A 58 -11.03 -7.82 -0.83
N THR A 59 -11.94 -6.93 -1.18
CA THR A 59 -12.56 -6.84 -2.51
C THR A 59 -12.03 -5.65 -3.32
N ASP A 60 -11.94 -4.48 -2.73
CA ASP A 60 -11.64 -3.23 -3.40
C ASP A 60 -10.13 -2.89 -3.40
N GLY A 61 -9.35 -3.52 -2.52
CA GLY A 61 -7.90 -3.33 -2.39
C GLY A 61 -7.06 -4.31 -3.22
N ARG A 62 -7.65 -5.33 -3.81
CA ARG A 62 -6.95 -6.41 -4.52
C ARG A 62 -7.22 -6.37 -6.02
N TYR A 63 -6.12 -6.26 -6.78
CA TYR A 63 -6.17 -6.19 -8.24
C TYR A 63 -5.12 -7.11 -8.85
N PHE A 64 -5.49 -7.79 -9.94
CA PHE A 64 -4.72 -8.86 -10.59
C PHE A 64 -4.46 -8.51 -12.05
N GLY A 65 -3.21 -8.66 -12.47
CA GLY A 65 -2.72 -8.32 -13.79
C GLY A 65 -1.55 -7.32 -13.74
N TYR A 66 -1.23 -6.73 -14.88
CA TYR A 66 -0.02 -5.93 -15.06
C TYR A 66 -0.02 -4.65 -14.20
N GLY A 67 0.85 -4.63 -13.20
CA GLY A 67 0.93 -3.57 -12.20
C GLY A 67 0.07 -3.82 -10.96
N GLY A 68 -0.93 -4.74 -11.02
CA GLY A 68 -1.79 -5.06 -9.88
C GLY A 68 -2.38 -3.82 -9.21
N ALA A 69 -2.23 -3.69 -7.89
CA ALA A 69 -2.73 -2.54 -7.14
C ALA A 69 -2.13 -1.20 -7.61
N SER A 70 -0.90 -1.17 -8.19
CA SER A 70 -0.31 0.08 -8.68
C SER A 70 -1.03 0.64 -9.92
N ASP A 71 -1.88 -0.12 -10.59
CA ASP A 71 -2.76 0.37 -11.65
C ASP A 71 -3.92 1.23 -11.08
N LYS A 72 -4.38 0.93 -9.87
CA LYS A 72 -5.57 1.54 -9.25
C LYS A 72 -5.27 2.50 -8.10
N TRP A 73 -4.07 2.48 -7.51
CA TRP A 73 -3.71 3.30 -6.36
C TRP A 73 -3.46 4.79 -6.71
N GLY A 74 -3.30 5.63 -5.68
CA GLY A 74 -2.96 7.05 -5.86
C GLY A 74 -1.51 7.30 -6.29
N GLY A 75 -0.61 6.33 -6.12
CA GLY A 75 0.81 6.45 -6.49
C GLY A 75 1.66 7.19 -5.46
N GLN A 76 1.26 7.25 -4.20
CA GLN A 76 2.04 7.92 -3.17
C GLN A 76 3.17 7.04 -2.66
N LEU A 77 4.38 7.60 -2.65
CA LEU A 77 5.58 7.01 -2.07
C LEU A 77 5.87 7.69 -0.73
N LEU A 78 5.88 6.91 0.32
CA LEU A 78 6.25 7.29 1.68
C LEU A 78 7.13 6.19 2.25
N THR A 79 8.30 6.53 2.75
CA THR A 79 9.20 5.61 3.45
C THR A 79 9.14 5.89 4.94
N TYR A 80 9.53 4.92 5.75
CA TYR A 80 9.66 5.14 7.19
C TYR A 80 10.86 6.01 7.54
N THR A 81 10.77 6.62 8.72
CA THR A 81 11.81 7.44 9.32
C THR A 81 11.92 7.12 10.81
N ASP A 82 12.92 7.65 11.48
CA ASP A 82 13.11 7.47 12.93
C ASP A 82 11.90 8.00 13.76
N ASN A 83 11.06 8.84 13.15
CA ASN A 83 9.91 9.47 13.83
C ASN A 83 8.59 8.67 13.68
N ASP A 84 8.56 7.62 12.89
CA ASP A 84 7.32 6.85 12.68
C ASP A 84 6.96 6.01 13.91
N TYR A 85 7.96 5.57 14.69
CA TYR A 85 7.77 4.72 15.85
C TYR A 85 8.71 5.09 17.00
N LYS A 86 8.19 5.11 18.23
CA LYS A 86 9.00 5.28 19.45
C LYS A 86 9.72 3.99 19.82
N ASN A 87 9.04 2.87 19.69
CA ASN A 87 9.50 1.54 20.10
C ASN A 87 9.32 0.50 18.97
N PRO A 88 9.99 0.64 17.82
CA PRO A 88 9.90 -0.36 16.76
C PRO A 88 10.57 -1.67 17.17
N ASP A 89 10.01 -2.82 16.78
CA ASP A 89 10.69 -4.09 16.91
C ASP A 89 11.97 -4.15 16.06
N LYS A 90 12.76 -5.21 16.20
CA LYS A 90 14.06 -5.31 15.52
C LYS A 90 13.92 -5.33 14.00
N PHE A 91 12.90 -6.01 13.46
CA PHE A 91 12.65 -6.03 12.02
C PHE A 91 12.34 -4.62 11.49
N MET A 92 11.42 -3.88 12.16
CA MET A 92 11.08 -2.52 11.75
C MET A 92 12.26 -1.54 11.92
N GLN A 93 13.12 -1.71 12.95
CA GLN A 93 14.36 -0.93 13.08
C GLN A 93 15.26 -1.12 11.84
N ASP A 94 15.41 -2.36 11.39
CA ASP A 94 16.21 -2.66 10.21
C ASP A 94 15.57 -2.09 8.92
N VAL A 95 14.25 -2.18 8.76
CA VAL A 95 13.53 -1.57 7.63
C VAL A 95 13.73 -0.05 7.61
N ILE A 96 13.57 0.63 8.75
CA ILE A 96 13.80 2.09 8.87
C ILE A 96 15.24 2.45 8.51
N ARG A 97 16.21 1.69 8.99
CA ARG A 97 17.64 1.89 8.68
C ARG A 97 17.91 1.78 7.18
N ILE A 98 17.33 0.78 6.52
CA ILE A 98 17.46 0.56 5.07
C ILE A 98 16.77 1.67 4.29
N ASP A 99 15.55 2.04 4.67
CA ASP A 99 14.82 3.15 4.05
C ASP A 99 15.63 4.44 4.10
N LYS A 100 16.18 4.77 5.27
CA LYS A 100 17.00 5.95 5.47
C LYS A 100 18.26 5.96 4.61
N ALA A 101 18.89 4.80 4.45
CA ALA A 101 20.11 4.67 3.66
C ALA A 101 19.85 4.72 2.13
N ARG A 102 18.71 4.21 1.66
CA ARG A 102 18.46 3.96 0.23
C ARG A 102 17.26 4.70 -0.37
N LYS A 103 16.58 5.52 0.41
CA LYS A 103 15.41 6.30 -0.03
C LYS A 103 15.67 7.08 -1.32
N ASP A 104 16.82 7.76 -1.39
CA ASP A 104 17.16 8.62 -2.54
C ASP A 104 17.42 7.77 -3.80
N GLU A 105 18.09 6.65 -3.65
CA GLU A 105 18.32 5.68 -4.74
C GLU A 105 16.96 5.13 -5.25
N MET A 106 16.09 4.73 -4.35
CA MET A 106 14.75 4.26 -4.70
C MET A 106 13.92 5.33 -5.42
N LEU A 107 13.91 6.57 -4.91
CA LEU A 107 13.16 7.67 -5.53
C LEU A 107 13.73 8.05 -6.91
N ALA A 108 15.04 7.94 -7.11
CA ALA A 108 15.68 8.20 -8.40
C ALA A 108 15.19 7.26 -9.51
N LYS A 109 14.84 6.00 -9.19
CA LYS A 109 14.22 5.05 -10.15
C LYS A 109 12.88 5.57 -10.69
N PHE A 110 12.19 6.42 -9.92
CA PHE A 110 10.97 7.10 -10.31
C PHE A 110 11.19 8.52 -10.85
N LYS A 111 12.46 8.94 -11.04
CA LYS A 111 12.85 10.30 -11.43
C LYS A 111 12.36 11.37 -10.46
N ILE A 112 12.36 11.06 -9.20
CA ILE A 112 11.97 11.94 -8.11
C ILE A 112 13.21 12.36 -7.34
N GLU A 113 13.39 13.67 -7.14
CA GLU A 113 14.41 14.21 -6.26
C GLU A 113 13.88 14.31 -4.82
N ASN A 114 14.62 13.76 -3.85
CA ASN A 114 14.29 13.90 -2.44
C ASN A 114 14.77 15.24 -1.87
N LYS A 115 13.86 16.22 -1.78
CA LYS A 115 14.14 17.55 -1.22
C LYS A 115 13.07 17.96 -0.19
N PHE A 116 12.56 17.01 0.57
CA PHE A 116 11.39 17.25 1.41
C PHE A 116 11.70 16.96 2.88
N PRO A 117 12.10 17.97 3.65
CA PRO A 117 12.40 17.81 5.07
C PRO A 117 11.13 17.46 5.86
N GLU A 118 11.31 16.64 6.88
CA GLU A 118 10.32 16.44 7.91
C GLU A 118 10.49 17.51 8.98
N ASN A 119 9.39 18.03 9.49
CA ASN A 119 9.39 19.08 10.49
C ASN A 119 8.64 18.63 11.74
N HIS A 120 9.22 18.88 12.90
CA HIS A 120 8.48 18.78 14.15
C HIS A 120 7.45 19.91 14.24
N VAL A 121 6.19 19.53 14.43
CA VAL A 121 5.06 20.43 14.55
C VAL A 121 4.79 20.72 16.02
N SER A 122 4.93 19.71 16.86
CA SER A 122 4.82 19.77 18.32
C SER A 122 5.63 18.64 18.94
N SER A 123 5.62 18.52 20.27
CA SER A 123 6.22 17.36 20.95
C SER A 123 5.59 16.02 20.60
N GLU A 124 4.35 16.03 20.12
CA GLU A 124 3.56 14.82 19.82
C GLU A 124 3.38 14.57 18.32
N LEU A 125 3.52 15.62 17.50
CA LEU A 125 3.25 15.56 16.07
C LEU A 125 4.42 16.06 15.24
N PHE A 126 4.67 15.41 14.12
CA PHE A 126 5.58 15.90 13.09
C PHE A 126 4.93 15.82 11.71
N THR A 127 5.42 16.62 10.76
CA THR A 127 4.94 16.54 9.37
C THR A 127 5.82 15.62 8.57
N LYS A 128 5.18 14.82 7.73
CA LYS A 128 5.81 13.95 6.75
C LYS A 128 5.34 14.29 5.35
N THR A 129 6.27 14.30 4.42
CA THR A 129 5.98 14.63 3.02
C THR A 129 5.78 13.37 2.20
N GLY A 130 4.59 13.22 1.63
CA GLY A 130 4.29 12.21 0.65
C GLY A 130 4.60 12.70 -0.76
N VAL A 131 5.37 11.92 -1.52
CA VAL A 131 5.69 12.18 -2.93
C VAL A 131 4.78 11.33 -3.80
N TRP A 132 4.15 11.95 -4.81
CA TRP A 132 3.17 11.28 -5.64
C TRP A 132 3.68 11.08 -7.06
N LEU A 133 3.49 9.89 -7.56
CA LEU A 133 3.68 9.57 -8.97
C LEU A 133 2.53 10.18 -9.79
N SER A 134 2.85 10.64 -10.99
CA SER A 134 1.79 11.07 -11.91
C SER A 134 0.89 9.89 -12.31
N ALA A 135 -0.34 10.18 -12.72
CA ALA A 135 -1.29 9.16 -13.15
C ALA A 135 -0.76 8.25 -14.27
N LEU A 136 0.15 8.78 -15.10
CA LEU A 136 0.79 8.03 -16.20
C LEU A 136 1.95 7.14 -15.73
N HIS A 137 2.51 7.39 -14.55
CA HIS A 137 3.73 6.73 -14.06
C HIS A 137 3.49 5.85 -12.83
N ARG A 138 2.26 5.80 -12.35
CA ARG A 138 1.93 5.07 -11.10
C ARG A 138 1.86 3.56 -11.26
N ASN A 139 1.62 3.04 -12.48
CA ASN A 139 1.65 1.61 -12.75
C ASN A 139 3.10 1.16 -12.97
N PHE A 140 3.65 0.42 -12.03
CA PHE A 140 5.07 0.03 -12.04
C PHE A 140 5.43 -0.89 -13.20
N PHE A 141 4.52 -1.77 -13.63
CA PHE A 141 4.77 -2.68 -14.74
C PHE A 141 5.10 -1.90 -16.04
N TYR A 142 4.31 -0.88 -16.35
CA TYR A 142 4.54 -0.04 -17.53
C TYR A 142 5.62 1.02 -17.31
N TRP A 143 5.76 1.53 -16.09
CA TRP A 143 6.84 2.46 -15.76
C TRP A 143 8.21 1.84 -16.01
N PHE A 144 8.44 0.62 -15.53
CA PHE A 144 9.68 -0.12 -15.73
C PHE A 144 9.74 -0.88 -17.05
N LYS A 145 8.72 -0.76 -17.90
CA LYS A 145 8.65 -1.38 -19.24
C LYS A 145 8.87 -2.89 -19.20
N ILE A 146 8.25 -3.58 -18.26
CA ILE A 146 8.47 -5.02 -18.04
C ILE A 146 8.06 -5.82 -19.28
N ASP A 147 6.98 -5.44 -19.98
CA ASP A 147 6.50 -6.02 -21.23
C ASP A 147 7.50 -5.94 -22.40
N LYS A 148 8.51 -5.08 -22.30
CA LYS A 148 9.52 -4.85 -23.34
C LYS A 148 10.87 -5.48 -23.02
N ARG A 149 11.03 -6.10 -21.85
CA ARG A 149 12.27 -6.74 -21.42
C ARG A 149 12.40 -8.12 -22.04
N LYS A 150 13.39 -8.31 -22.90
CA LYS A 150 13.62 -9.60 -23.60
C LYS A 150 13.97 -10.76 -22.66
N GLN A 151 14.51 -10.44 -21.50
CA GLN A 151 14.88 -11.38 -20.44
C GLN A 151 13.67 -11.91 -19.66
N VAL A 152 12.48 -11.30 -19.84
CA VAL A 152 11.29 -11.62 -19.07
C VAL A 152 10.30 -12.43 -19.93
N LYS A 153 10.13 -13.69 -19.59
CA LYS A 153 9.04 -14.51 -20.10
C LYS A 153 7.80 -14.32 -19.23
N ILE A 154 6.72 -13.80 -19.80
CA ILE A 154 5.46 -13.56 -19.07
C ILE A 154 4.51 -14.74 -19.28
N MET A 155 4.05 -15.32 -18.18
CA MET A 155 3.10 -16.43 -18.12
C MET A 155 1.78 -15.90 -17.51
N ASN A 156 0.84 -15.51 -18.37
CA ASN A 156 -0.48 -15.03 -17.98
C ASN A 156 -1.46 -16.17 -17.71
N HIS A 157 -2.56 -15.85 -17.00
CA HIS A 157 -3.64 -16.77 -16.67
C HIS A 157 -3.14 -17.99 -15.88
N CYS A 158 -2.08 -17.79 -15.09
CA CYS A 158 -1.46 -18.80 -14.26
C CYS A 158 -1.82 -18.56 -12.79
N ARG A 159 -2.76 -19.33 -12.26
CA ARG A 159 -3.10 -19.35 -10.83
C ARG A 159 -2.09 -20.18 -10.08
N ILE A 160 -1.28 -19.59 -9.21
CA ILE A 160 -0.38 -20.36 -8.32
C ILE A 160 -1.22 -21.13 -7.30
N VAL A 161 -1.09 -22.43 -7.30
CA VAL A 161 -1.82 -23.32 -6.38
C VAL A 161 -1.06 -23.42 -5.05
N ARG A 162 0.19 -23.88 -5.11
CA ARG A 162 1.08 -24.06 -3.96
C ARG A 162 2.55 -24.06 -4.41
N LEU A 163 3.43 -24.03 -3.45
CA LEU A 163 4.86 -24.31 -3.59
C LEU A 163 5.13 -25.73 -3.07
N GLU A 164 6.06 -26.42 -3.68
CA GLU A 164 6.58 -27.70 -3.18
C GLU A 164 7.91 -27.48 -2.50
N SER A 165 8.07 -28.05 -1.31
CA SER A 165 9.28 -27.99 -0.51
C SER A 165 9.39 -29.25 0.34
N ASN A 166 10.48 -29.99 0.17
CA ASN A 166 10.71 -31.23 0.93
C ASN A 166 11.17 -30.99 2.37
N ASN A 167 11.75 -29.84 2.66
CA ASN A 167 12.35 -29.54 3.97
C ASN A 167 11.83 -28.24 4.61
N GLY A 168 10.86 -27.56 3.97
CA GLY A 168 10.31 -26.29 4.43
C GLY A 168 11.26 -25.08 4.30
N LYS A 169 12.47 -25.27 3.78
CA LYS A 169 13.51 -24.24 3.63
C LYS A 169 13.89 -23.96 2.18
N VAL A 170 13.84 -24.97 1.32
CA VAL A 170 14.12 -24.84 -0.11
C VAL A 170 12.86 -25.10 -0.89
N ILE A 171 12.53 -24.20 -1.80
CA ILE A 171 11.41 -24.38 -2.72
C ILE A 171 11.92 -25.18 -3.91
N ASP A 172 11.34 -26.37 -4.11
CA ASP A 172 11.71 -27.30 -5.17
C ASP A 172 10.98 -26.96 -6.48
N ALA A 173 9.69 -26.61 -6.38
CA ALA A 173 8.86 -26.25 -7.52
C ALA A 173 7.67 -25.37 -7.14
N ILE A 174 7.12 -24.70 -8.14
CA ILE A 174 5.78 -24.08 -8.08
C ILE A 174 4.77 -25.00 -8.77
N ILE A 175 3.59 -25.12 -8.17
CA ILE A 175 2.43 -25.75 -8.81
C ILE A 175 1.45 -24.66 -9.18
N TYR A 176 1.09 -24.59 -10.44
CA TYR A 176 0.17 -23.58 -10.98
C TYR A 176 -0.84 -24.22 -11.94
N THR A 177 -1.94 -23.53 -12.18
CA THR A 177 -3.01 -24.01 -13.07
C THR A 177 -3.52 -22.90 -13.97
N ASP A 178 -3.98 -23.25 -15.17
CA ASP A 178 -4.74 -22.41 -16.08
C ASP A 178 -6.26 -22.58 -15.91
N GLY A 179 -6.68 -23.34 -14.90
CA GLY A 179 -8.06 -23.73 -14.63
C GLY A 179 -8.48 -25.04 -15.30
N LYS A 180 -7.61 -25.67 -16.09
CA LYS A 180 -7.88 -26.96 -16.75
C LYS A 180 -7.00 -28.08 -16.17
N LYS A 181 -5.72 -27.82 -15.95
CA LYS A 181 -4.77 -28.78 -15.40
C LYS A 181 -3.74 -28.08 -14.50
N GLU A 182 -3.23 -28.83 -13.53
CA GLU A 182 -2.05 -28.43 -12.77
C GLU A 182 -0.79 -28.69 -13.59
N MET A 183 0.15 -27.76 -13.47
CA MET A 183 1.48 -27.79 -14.08
C MET A 183 2.53 -27.51 -13.02
N SER A 184 3.73 -28.03 -13.20
CA SER A 184 4.86 -27.80 -12.31
C SER A 184 6.00 -27.13 -13.06
N ALA A 185 6.76 -26.27 -12.35
CA ALA A 185 7.98 -25.67 -12.86
C ALA A 185 8.96 -25.39 -11.72
N SER A 186 10.26 -25.59 -11.99
CA SER A 186 11.35 -25.38 -11.03
C SER A 186 12.28 -24.27 -11.49
N PHE A 187 12.79 -23.49 -10.53
CA PHE A 187 13.67 -22.35 -10.73
C PHE A 187 14.77 -22.34 -9.66
N ASP A 188 15.84 -21.62 -9.95
CA ASP A 188 16.95 -21.48 -8.99
C ASP A 188 16.55 -20.56 -7.82
N TYR A 189 15.75 -19.53 -8.11
CA TYR A 189 15.26 -18.58 -7.11
C TYR A 189 13.81 -18.13 -7.37
N TYR A 190 13.08 -17.81 -6.29
CA TYR A 190 11.67 -17.41 -6.33
C TYR A 190 11.45 -16.09 -5.62
N PHE A 191 10.70 -15.18 -6.23
CA PHE A 191 10.15 -14.00 -5.55
C PHE A 191 8.63 -14.13 -5.48
N LEU A 192 8.10 -14.25 -4.27
CA LEU A 192 6.65 -14.30 -4.03
C LEU A 192 6.12 -12.88 -3.82
N THR A 193 5.52 -12.31 -4.86
CA THR A 193 5.09 -10.91 -4.96
C THR A 193 3.59 -10.77 -5.25
N SER A 194 2.80 -11.78 -4.85
CA SER A 194 1.37 -11.90 -5.18
C SER A 194 0.44 -11.02 -4.31
N GLY A 195 1.01 -10.09 -3.53
CA GLY A 195 0.28 -9.29 -2.54
C GLY A 195 0.06 -10.05 -1.23
N ALA A 196 -0.31 -9.34 -0.16
CA ALA A 196 -0.29 -9.89 1.20
C ALA A 196 -1.17 -11.14 1.36
N PHE A 197 -2.45 -11.03 1.07
CA PHE A 197 -3.41 -12.14 1.20
C PHE A 197 -3.10 -13.32 0.30
N GLU A 198 -2.75 -13.06 -0.95
CA GLU A 198 -2.50 -14.15 -1.88
C GLU A 198 -1.17 -14.86 -1.59
N SER A 199 -0.14 -14.13 -1.18
CA SER A 199 1.12 -14.73 -0.74
C SER A 199 0.91 -15.60 0.52
N ALA A 200 0.12 -15.12 1.48
CA ALA A 200 -0.24 -15.92 2.65
C ALA A 200 -1.03 -17.18 2.25
N ARG A 201 -2.03 -17.06 1.36
CA ARG A 201 -2.78 -18.21 0.85
C ARG A 201 -1.86 -19.26 0.20
N ILE A 202 -0.93 -18.83 -0.65
CA ILE A 202 0.01 -19.73 -1.32
C ILE A 202 0.86 -20.47 -0.27
N LEU A 203 1.43 -19.77 0.70
CA LEU A 203 2.27 -20.36 1.73
C LEU A 203 1.49 -21.28 2.68
N MET A 204 0.24 -20.92 3.05
CA MET A 204 -0.65 -21.81 3.82
C MET A 204 -0.98 -23.09 3.03
N SER A 205 -1.29 -22.97 1.74
CA SER A 205 -1.54 -24.14 0.85
C SER A 205 -0.31 -24.99 0.62
N SER A 206 0.88 -24.48 0.96
CA SER A 206 2.19 -25.16 0.85
C SER A 206 2.67 -25.72 2.19
N ASN A 207 1.89 -25.60 3.26
CA ASN A 207 2.28 -25.93 4.65
C ASN A 207 3.56 -25.17 5.12
N LEU A 208 3.80 -23.98 4.57
CA LEU A 208 4.92 -23.09 4.91
C LEU A 208 4.51 -21.98 5.90
N LEU A 209 3.21 -21.85 6.17
CA LEU A 209 2.60 -21.03 7.21
C LEU A 209 1.57 -21.84 8.00
N PRO A 210 1.24 -21.40 9.23
CA PRO A 210 0.18 -22.01 10.03
C PRO A 210 -1.19 -21.97 9.32
N GLU A 211 -2.11 -22.85 9.73
CA GLU A 211 -3.50 -22.87 9.24
C GLU A 211 -4.28 -21.56 9.52
N LYS A 212 -3.85 -20.80 10.52
CA LYS A 212 -4.39 -19.50 10.89
C LYS A 212 -3.27 -18.46 10.86
N VAL A 213 -3.43 -17.43 10.05
CA VAL A 213 -2.49 -16.32 9.92
C VAL A 213 -3.15 -15.03 10.35
N HIS A 214 -2.57 -14.38 11.35
CA HIS A 214 -3.04 -13.07 11.83
C HIS A 214 -2.63 -11.95 10.87
N PHE A 215 -3.38 -10.86 10.88
CA PHE A 215 -3.06 -9.66 10.14
C PHE A 215 -3.71 -8.43 10.78
N SER A 216 -3.28 -7.26 10.40
CA SER A 216 -3.98 -6.03 10.70
C SER A 216 -4.03 -5.13 9.46
N ASP A 217 -4.76 -4.02 9.55
CA ASP A 217 -4.82 -2.96 8.54
C ASP A 217 -5.07 -1.63 9.25
N HIS A 218 -5.13 -0.54 8.50
CA HIS A 218 -5.51 0.75 9.05
C HIS A 218 -7.03 0.90 9.15
N LEU A 219 -7.43 1.78 10.05
CA LEU A 219 -8.79 2.32 10.11
C LEU A 219 -8.73 3.82 9.81
N SER A 220 -9.67 4.31 9.03
CA SER A 220 -9.76 5.69 8.59
C SER A 220 -11.10 6.30 8.94
N MET A 221 -11.07 7.56 9.40
CA MET A 221 -12.27 8.32 9.72
C MET A 221 -12.13 9.78 9.32
N LYS A 222 -13.20 10.33 8.73
CA LYS A 222 -13.33 11.74 8.45
C LYS A 222 -13.70 12.48 9.73
N VAL A 223 -12.77 13.29 10.26
CA VAL A 223 -12.95 13.90 11.61
C VAL A 223 -13.20 15.40 11.56
N PHE A 224 -12.52 16.14 10.67
CA PHE A 224 -12.64 17.59 10.64
C PHE A 224 -12.99 18.11 9.25
N LYS A 225 -13.76 19.19 9.22
CA LYS A 225 -13.94 20.07 8.09
C LYS A 225 -13.18 21.36 8.38
N VAL A 226 -12.31 21.75 7.47
CA VAL A 226 -11.48 22.96 7.58
C VAL A 226 -11.94 23.96 6.54
N LYS A 227 -12.05 25.23 6.93
CA LYS A 227 -12.39 26.33 6.03
C LYS A 227 -11.23 27.31 5.92
N GLY A 228 -10.97 27.77 4.71
CA GLY A 228 -9.93 28.75 4.43
C GLY A 228 -8.66 28.14 3.83
N ALA A 229 -7.52 28.78 4.12
CA ALA A 229 -6.24 28.35 3.57
C ALA A 229 -5.86 26.93 3.98
N THR A 230 -5.23 26.21 3.08
CA THR A 230 -4.74 24.83 3.30
C THR A 230 -3.43 24.79 4.09
N VAL A 231 -3.19 25.79 4.92
CA VAL A 231 -1.98 25.96 5.73
C VAL A 231 -2.33 25.77 7.19
N ILE A 232 -1.59 24.92 7.87
CA ILE A 232 -1.65 24.72 9.32
C ILE A 232 -0.29 25.11 9.88
N GLY A 233 -0.23 26.16 10.69
CA GLY A 233 1.05 26.75 11.10
C GLY A 233 1.80 27.28 9.88
N ASN A 234 3.02 26.77 9.69
CA ASN A 234 3.87 27.12 8.53
C ASN A 234 3.81 26.10 7.39
N GLU A 235 2.95 25.09 7.50
CA GLU A 235 2.92 23.95 6.60
C GLU A 235 1.70 23.97 5.68
N ASP A 236 1.94 23.82 4.38
CA ASP A 236 0.90 23.76 3.36
C ASP A 236 0.57 22.30 3.01
N PHE A 237 -0.69 21.90 3.20
CA PHE A 237 -1.18 20.54 3.03
C PHE A 237 -1.76 20.25 1.64
N VAL A 238 -1.86 21.21 0.74
CA VAL A 238 -2.30 20.95 -0.64
C VAL A 238 -1.25 20.17 -1.42
N PHE A 239 -1.69 19.52 -2.48
CA PHE A 239 -0.77 18.99 -3.48
C PHE A 239 -0.02 20.14 -4.16
N ARG A 240 1.31 20.10 -4.08
CA ARG A 240 2.20 21.07 -4.71
C ARG A 240 3.15 20.41 -5.66
N MET A 241 3.41 21.11 -6.78
CA MET A 241 4.51 20.76 -7.66
C MET A 241 5.83 21.33 -7.10
N ARG A 242 6.81 20.45 -6.89
CA ARG A 242 8.19 20.79 -6.53
C ARG A 242 9.11 20.15 -7.57
N GLY A 243 9.60 20.98 -8.52
CA GLY A 243 10.27 20.45 -9.71
C GLY A 243 9.32 19.54 -10.49
N THR A 244 9.69 18.29 -10.67
CA THR A 244 8.88 17.25 -11.33
C THR A 244 8.01 16.45 -10.36
N SER A 245 8.13 16.70 -9.05
CA SER A 245 7.43 15.93 -8.01
C SER A 245 6.15 16.62 -7.57
N LEU A 246 5.08 15.85 -7.41
CA LEU A 246 3.84 16.28 -6.76
C LEU A 246 3.90 15.84 -5.30
N ILE A 247 3.73 16.77 -4.36
CA ILE A 247 3.85 16.51 -2.92
C ILE A 247 2.60 16.89 -2.16
N THR A 248 2.39 16.22 -1.03
CA THR A 248 1.44 16.61 0.01
C THR A 248 2.04 16.33 1.38
N LYS A 249 1.57 17.02 2.41
CA LYS A 249 2.03 16.83 3.79
C LYS A 249 0.96 16.16 4.65
N ARG A 250 1.41 15.46 5.67
CA ARG A 250 0.60 14.80 6.68
C ARG A 250 1.20 15.05 8.06
N MET A 251 0.34 15.09 9.07
CA MET A 251 0.81 15.06 10.46
C MET A 251 0.80 13.61 10.94
N ILE A 252 1.85 13.20 11.62
CA ILE A 252 2.02 11.84 12.16
C ILE A 252 2.28 11.92 13.65
N GLY A 253 1.71 11.00 14.41
CA GLY A 253 1.95 10.79 15.82
C GLY A 253 1.78 9.33 16.20
N GLU A 254 2.05 9.01 17.46
CA GLU A 254 1.96 7.66 18.02
C GLU A 254 1.30 7.67 19.39
N VAL A 255 0.43 6.72 19.64
CA VAL A 255 -0.13 6.41 20.95
C VAL A 255 0.63 5.21 21.49
N THR A 256 1.27 5.39 22.65
CA THR A 256 1.96 4.31 23.36
C THR A 256 1.08 3.76 24.46
N ASP A 257 1.26 2.48 24.79
CA ASP A 257 0.53 1.77 25.85
C ASP A 257 -1.01 1.82 25.66
N VAL A 258 -1.49 1.46 24.48
CA VAL A 258 -2.93 1.30 24.21
C VAL A 258 -3.46 0.17 25.10
N ASN A 259 -4.09 0.55 26.22
CA ASN A 259 -4.67 -0.40 27.16
C ASN A 259 -6.07 -0.84 26.69
N ALA A 260 -6.20 -2.09 26.39
CA ALA A 260 -7.35 -2.70 25.75
C ALA A 260 -8.24 -3.49 26.71
N GLY A 261 -8.41 -3.04 27.94
CA GLY A 261 -9.41 -3.63 28.85
C GLY A 261 -9.35 -5.17 28.99
N GLY A 262 -8.17 -5.78 28.89
CA GLY A 262 -7.96 -7.22 29.06
C GLY A 262 -7.91 -8.06 27.78
N LYS A 263 -8.09 -7.47 26.60
CA LYS A 263 -7.84 -8.13 25.31
C LYS A 263 -6.39 -7.94 24.86
N VAL A 264 -5.89 -8.88 24.07
CA VAL A 264 -4.57 -8.75 23.45
C VAL A 264 -4.67 -7.70 22.35
N ALA A 265 -4.01 -6.55 22.56
CA ALA A 265 -3.96 -5.46 21.59
C ALA A 265 -2.51 -5.08 21.31
N GLN A 266 -2.29 -4.47 20.14
CA GLN A 266 -1.03 -3.87 19.80
C GLN A 266 -0.71 -2.75 20.80
N LYS A 267 0.46 -2.81 21.43
CA LYS A 267 0.84 -1.91 22.53
C LYS A 267 0.93 -0.46 22.09
N ASP A 268 1.57 -0.23 20.95
CA ASP A 268 1.83 1.10 20.40
C ASP A 268 1.17 1.19 19.02
N CYS A 269 0.46 2.29 18.74
CA CYS A 269 -0.25 2.50 17.48
C CYS A 269 0.08 3.86 16.89
N SER A 270 0.57 3.88 15.68
CA SER A 270 0.76 5.11 14.92
C SER A 270 -0.56 5.59 14.33
N TYR A 271 -0.68 6.91 14.21
CA TYR A 271 -1.77 7.55 13.51
C TYR A 271 -1.25 8.68 12.63
N TYR A 272 -1.98 9.03 11.59
CA TYR A 272 -1.72 10.24 10.86
C TYR A 272 -2.98 11.02 10.51
N VAL A 273 -2.82 12.33 10.47
CA VAL A 273 -3.87 13.27 10.11
C VAL A 273 -3.52 13.83 8.73
N HIS A 274 -4.38 13.57 7.75
CA HIS A 274 -4.07 13.94 6.38
C HIS A 274 -5.21 14.68 5.69
N PRO A 275 -4.89 15.57 4.74
CA PRO A 275 -5.89 16.34 4.04
C PRO A 275 -6.58 15.51 2.95
N VAL A 276 -7.89 15.68 2.86
CA VAL A 276 -8.68 15.23 1.71
C VAL A 276 -9.43 16.44 1.16
N PHE A 277 -9.22 16.73 -0.12
CA PHE A 277 -9.80 17.93 -0.75
C PHE A 277 -11.14 17.61 -1.41
N ASN A 278 -12.04 18.59 -1.37
CA ASN A 278 -13.29 18.51 -2.10
C ASN A 278 -13.01 18.67 -3.60
N LEU A 279 -12.99 17.55 -4.31
CA LEU A 279 -12.74 17.46 -5.75
C LEU A 279 -13.98 16.95 -6.50
N LYS A 280 -15.18 17.17 -5.94
CA LYS A 280 -16.44 16.65 -6.50
C LYS A 280 -17.05 17.56 -7.59
N PHE A 281 -16.33 18.55 -8.12
CA PHE A 281 -16.84 19.32 -9.25
C PHE A 281 -16.85 18.46 -10.53
N PRO A 282 -17.85 18.68 -11.43
CA PRO A 282 -18.14 17.76 -12.53
C PRO A 282 -16.96 17.46 -13.45
N PHE A 283 -16.16 18.47 -13.79
CA PHE A 283 -14.96 18.29 -14.62
C PHE A 283 -13.95 17.36 -13.98
N PHE A 284 -13.71 17.46 -12.66
CA PHE A 284 -12.74 16.59 -11.99
C PHE A 284 -13.23 15.14 -11.93
N VAL A 285 -14.53 14.94 -11.77
CA VAL A 285 -15.14 13.61 -11.82
C VAL A 285 -14.91 12.99 -13.21
N VAL A 286 -15.16 13.74 -14.27
CA VAL A 286 -14.88 13.30 -15.66
C VAL A 286 -13.40 13.01 -15.86
N MET A 287 -12.51 13.89 -15.40
CA MET A 287 -11.07 13.70 -15.50
C MET A 287 -10.63 12.39 -14.80
N LYS A 288 -11.22 12.07 -13.65
CA LYS A 288 -10.97 10.79 -12.96
C LYS A 288 -11.42 9.60 -13.78
N GLU A 289 -12.60 9.61 -14.37
CA GLU A 289 -13.11 8.53 -15.25
C GLU A 289 -12.15 8.30 -16.42
N VAL A 290 -11.72 9.36 -17.08
CA VAL A 290 -10.81 9.26 -18.24
C VAL A 290 -9.41 8.80 -17.84
N LEU A 291 -8.79 9.42 -16.80
CA LEU A 291 -7.40 9.14 -16.44
C LEU A 291 -7.20 7.85 -15.64
N PHE A 292 -8.20 7.45 -14.82
CA PHE A 292 -8.05 6.31 -13.93
C PHE A 292 -8.80 5.07 -14.39
N LYS A 293 -9.94 5.25 -15.06
CA LYS A 293 -10.72 4.13 -15.58
C LYS A 293 -10.54 3.91 -17.08
N HIS A 294 -9.80 4.79 -17.76
CA HIS A 294 -9.60 4.77 -19.22
C HIS A 294 -10.91 4.71 -20.00
N HIS A 295 -11.96 5.33 -19.43
CA HIS A 295 -13.28 5.35 -19.99
C HIS A 295 -13.63 6.75 -20.46
N PHE A 296 -13.93 6.92 -21.76
CA PHE A 296 -14.31 8.20 -22.37
C PHE A 296 -15.71 8.11 -22.97
N GLU A 297 -16.56 9.09 -22.69
CA GLU A 297 -17.85 9.29 -23.30
C GLU A 297 -18.01 10.70 -23.82
N TRP A 298 -18.65 10.90 -24.96
CA TRP A 298 -18.87 12.23 -25.54
C TRP A 298 -19.63 13.19 -24.61
N LYS A 299 -20.48 12.68 -23.73
CA LYS A 299 -21.17 13.50 -22.71
C LYS A 299 -20.20 14.23 -21.78
N TYR A 300 -18.96 13.76 -21.63
CA TYR A 300 -17.93 14.38 -20.77
C TYR A 300 -17.49 15.74 -21.30
N ILE A 301 -17.50 15.93 -22.62
CA ILE A 301 -17.23 17.25 -23.22
C ILE A 301 -18.28 18.27 -22.78
N TRP A 302 -19.55 17.89 -22.84
CA TRP A 302 -20.65 18.75 -22.39
C TRP A 302 -20.59 19.03 -20.90
N THR A 303 -20.20 18.07 -20.08
CA THR A 303 -19.97 18.27 -18.65
C THR A 303 -18.87 19.29 -18.40
N ALA A 304 -17.74 19.17 -19.10
CA ALA A 304 -16.64 20.14 -19.00
C ALA A 304 -17.06 21.55 -19.46
N LEU A 305 -17.80 21.66 -20.57
CA LEU A 305 -18.30 22.94 -21.08
C LEU A 305 -19.25 23.64 -20.10
N LYS A 306 -20.07 22.89 -19.37
CA LYS A 306 -20.95 23.44 -18.32
C LYS A 306 -20.20 23.88 -17.07
N ASP A 307 -18.99 23.39 -16.87
CA ASP A 307 -18.17 23.59 -15.67
C ASP A 307 -16.91 24.45 -15.95
N ILE A 308 -16.98 25.29 -17.00
CA ILE A 308 -15.85 26.14 -17.43
C ILE A 308 -15.21 26.94 -16.29
N PRO A 309 -15.95 27.60 -15.36
CA PRO A 309 -15.31 28.36 -14.27
C PRO A 309 -14.38 27.48 -13.42
N HIS A 310 -14.82 26.27 -13.03
CA HIS A 310 -13.99 25.34 -12.28
C HIS A 310 -12.84 24.78 -13.10
N CYS A 311 -13.05 24.54 -14.42
CA CYS A 311 -11.97 24.15 -15.33
C CYS A 311 -10.86 25.20 -15.37
N LEU A 312 -11.22 26.48 -15.53
CA LEU A 312 -10.28 27.60 -15.56
C LEU A 312 -9.57 27.78 -14.20
N ALA A 313 -10.31 27.70 -13.09
CA ALA A 313 -9.75 27.79 -11.75
C ALA A 313 -8.79 26.63 -11.45
N PHE A 314 -9.15 25.40 -11.87
CA PHE A 314 -8.29 24.23 -11.77
C PHE A 314 -7.01 24.39 -12.62
N ALA A 315 -7.15 24.80 -13.89
CA ALA A 315 -6.01 25.03 -14.77
C ALA A 315 -5.08 26.12 -14.20
N TRP A 316 -5.62 27.22 -13.69
CA TRP A 316 -4.85 28.26 -13.04
C TRP A 316 -4.10 27.75 -11.81
N ALA A 317 -4.79 27.01 -10.93
CA ALA A 317 -4.19 26.44 -9.72
C ALA A 317 -3.02 25.49 -10.07
N VAL A 318 -3.22 24.62 -11.05
CA VAL A 318 -2.20 23.60 -11.42
C VAL A 318 -1.06 24.20 -12.22
N LEU A 319 -1.34 25.01 -13.25
CA LEU A 319 -0.32 25.50 -14.19
C LEU A 319 0.44 26.71 -13.67
N VAL A 320 -0.27 27.64 -12.99
CA VAL A 320 0.31 28.90 -12.51
C VAL A 320 0.72 28.81 -11.05
N LEU A 321 -0.23 28.44 -10.16
CA LEU A 321 0.03 28.36 -8.73
C LEU A 321 0.78 27.09 -8.30
N ARG A 322 0.93 26.13 -9.21
CA ARG A 322 1.61 24.84 -8.97
C ARG A 322 1.07 24.08 -7.76
N ARG A 323 -0.25 24.08 -7.60
CA ARG A 323 -0.95 23.39 -6.52
C ARG A 323 -2.29 22.82 -6.99
N MET A 324 -2.87 21.89 -6.24
CA MET A 324 -4.21 21.39 -6.51
C MET A 324 -5.26 22.49 -6.20
N TYR A 325 -6.30 22.53 -7.02
CA TYR A 325 -7.47 23.39 -6.77
C TYR A 325 -8.27 22.84 -5.59
N VAL A 326 -8.66 23.73 -4.66
CA VAL A 326 -9.52 23.42 -3.52
C VAL A 326 -10.84 24.17 -3.70
N MET A 327 -11.90 23.43 -3.99
CA MET A 327 -13.23 23.98 -4.24
C MET A 327 -13.79 24.59 -2.95
N ASP A 328 -14.38 25.80 -3.04
CA ASP A 328 -15.03 26.52 -1.95
C ASP A 328 -14.13 26.83 -0.73
N ASN A 329 -12.81 26.68 -0.88
CA ASN A 329 -11.85 26.74 0.24
C ASN A 329 -12.24 25.82 1.41
N GLU A 330 -12.93 24.71 1.11
CA GLU A 330 -13.31 23.70 2.09
C GLU A 330 -12.52 22.40 1.82
N TRP A 331 -11.94 21.87 2.86
CA TRP A 331 -11.22 20.62 2.84
C TRP A 331 -11.42 19.85 4.14
N PHE A 332 -11.04 18.60 4.14
CA PHE A 332 -11.28 17.71 5.26
C PHE A 332 -9.97 17.20 5.81
N LEU A 333 -9.93 16.91 7.11
CA LEU A 333 -8.89 16.12 7.71
C LEU A 333 -9.46 14.75 8.10
N TYR A 334 -8.83 13.73 7.60
CA TYR A 334 -9.04 12.35 8.00
C TYR A 334 -7.99 11.97 9.04
N ILE A 335 -8.36 11.11 9.93
CA ILE A 335 -7.45 10.43 10.85
C ILE A 335 -7.42 8.99 10.43
N ASP A 336 -6.22 8.50 10.12
CA ASP A 336 -5.96 7.10 9.88
C ASP A 336 -5.11 6.57 11.03
N ILE A 337 -5.42 5.38 11.51
CA ILE A 337 -4.72 4.73 12.62
C ILE A 337 -4.33 3.31 12.24
N GLU A 338 -3.26 2.79 12.81
CA GLU A 338 -3.08 1.35 12.88
C GLU A 338 -4.22 0.76 13.73
N ASN A 339 -4.87 -0.28 13.23
CA ASN A 339 -5.87 -0.99 14.02
C ASN A 339 -5.17 -1.77 15.15
N PRO A 340 -5.43 -1.45 16.41
CA PRO A 340 -4.78 -2.11 17.54
C PRO A 340 -5.23 -3.55 17.77
N SER A 341 -6.36 -3.99 17.18
CA SER A 341 -6.84 -5.34 17.35
C SER A 341 -5.92 -6.39 16.72
N LEU A 342 -5.53 -7.39 17.48
CA LEU A 342 -4.80 -8.58 17.03
C LEU A 342 -5.70 -9.78 16.74
N GLU A 343 -7.02 -9.57 16.73
CA GLU A 343 -8.01 -10.63 16.53
C GLU A 343 -8.30 -10.94 15.06
N SER A 344 -7.85 -10.08 14.13
CA SER A 344 -8.04 -10.32 12.70
C SER A 344 -7.15 -11.46 12.20
N TYR A 345 -7.71 -12.36 11.39
CA TYR A 345 -6.96 -13.47 10.82
C TYR A 345 -7.57 -14.01 9.54
N ILE A 346 -6.80 -14.78 8.81
CA ILE A 346 -7.24 -15.55 7.65
C ILE A 346 -7.02 -17.05 7.86
N THR A 347 -7.86 -17.84 7.20
CA THR A 347 -7.72 -19.29 7.05
C THR A 347 -8.01 -19.69 5.61
N LEU A 348 -7.54 -20.86 5.18
CA LEU A 348 -7.96 -21.40 3.90
C LEU A 348 -9.45 -21.75 3.94
N SER A 349 -10.18 -21.33 2.92
CA SER A 349 -11.58 -21.69 2.76
C SER A 349 -11.72 -23.14 2.28
N LYS A 350 -12.81 -23.80 2.72
CA LYS A 350 -13.23 -25.09 2.14
C LYS A 350 -13.79 -24.91 0.72
N GLU A 351 -14.28 -23.73 0.40
CA GLU A 351 -14.78 -23.39 -0.92
C GLU A 351 -13.63 -23.08 -1.86
N LYS A 352 -13.77 -23.49 -3.11
CA LYS A 352 -12.76 -23.32 -4.15
C LYS A 352 -13.19 -22.27 -5.14
N ASP A 353 -12.21 -21.54 -5.67
CA ASP A 353 -12.41 -20.59 -6.75
C ASP A 353 -12.65 -21.32 -8.11
N LYS A 354 -12.85 -20.55 -9.17
CA LYS A 354 -13.07 -21.11 -10.52
C LYS A 354 -11.89 -21.90 -11.07
N PHE A 355 -10.70 -21.79 -10.46
CA PHE A 355 -9.51 -22.55 -10.81
C PHE A 355 -9.37 -23.85 -9.99
N GLY A 356 -10.32 -24.15 -9.13
CA GLY A 356 -10.28 -25.29 -8.23
C GLY A 356 -9.35 -25.12 -7.02
N VAL A 357 -8.89 -23.90 -6.75
CA VAL A 357 -7.97 -23.56 -5.67
C VAL A 357 -8.76 -23.02 -4.48
N SER A 358 -8.37 -23.42 -3.26
CA SER A 358 -8.98 -22.91 -2.04
C SER A 358 -8.85 -21.37 -1.95
N GLY A 359 -9.97 -20.70 -1.67
CA GLY A 359 -10.00 -19.29 -1.37
C GLY A 359 -9.59 -18.98 0.07
N LEU A 360 -9.96 -17.81 0.56
CA LEU A 360 -9.70 -17.35 1.92
C LEU A 360 -11.00 -17.11 2.68
N ASP A 361 -11.07 -17.59 3.92
CA ASP A 361 -12.00 -17.13 4.92
C ASP A 361 -11.30 -16.06 5.78
N VAL A 362 -11.86 -14.86 5.81
CA VAL A 362 -11.27 -13.69 6.43
C VAL A 362 -12.10 -13.24 7.62
N TYR A 363 -11.47 -13.13 8.78
CA TYR A 363 -12.02 -12.51 9.97
C TYR A 363 -11.33 -11.17 10.18
N TYR A 364 -12.07 -10.09 10.11
CA TYR A 364 -11.57 -8.76 10.42
C TYR A 364 -12.24 -8.24 11.68
N ASP A 365 -11.44 -7.71 12.59
CA ASP A 365 -11.88 -7.12 13.83
C ASP A 365 -11.31 -5.72 13.96
N ALA A 366 -12.18 -4.72 14.02
CA ALA A 366 -11.83 -3.34 14.31
C ALA A 366 -12.12 -3.07 15.80
N GLY A 367 -11.35 -3.65 16.69
CA GLY A 367 -11.59 -3.65 18.13
C GLY A 367 -11.94 -2.28 18.73
N LYS A 368 -12.67 -2.25 19.84
CA LYS A 368 -13.02 -1.00 20.56
C LYS A 368 -11.81 -0.20 21.01
N GLU A 369 -10.66 -0.84 21.13
CA GLU A 369 -9.35 -0.23 21.44
C GLU A 369 -8.96 0.85 20.43
N ALA A 370 -9.44 0.73 19.19
CA ALA A 370 -9.25 1.73 18.15
C ALA A 370 -9.85 3.09 18.53
N GLU A 371 -10.95 3.12 19.31
CA GLU A 371 -11.55 4.36 19.79
C GLU A 371 -10.59 5.17 20.67
N VAL A 372 -9.76 4.50 21.46
CA VAL A 372 -8.74 5.13 22.31
C VAL A 372 -7.71 5.85 21.43
N VAL A 373 -7.23 5.17 20.38
CA VAL A 373 -6.24 5.73 19.45
C VAL A 373 -6.83 6.90 18.68
N PHE A 374 -8.04 6.75 18.13
CA PHE A 374 -8.73 7.84 17.44
C PHE A 374 -8.98 9.06 18.34
N ASN A 375 -9.43 8.85 19.58
CA ASN A 375 -9.70 9.96 20.51
C ASN A 375 -8.41 10.71 20.87
N LYS A 376 -7.29 10.02 21.08
CA LYS A 376 -5.99 10.64 21.30
C LYS A 376 -5.53 11.42 20.07
N ALA A 377 -5.58 10.81 18.87
CA ALA A 377 -5.22 11.46 17.62
C ALA A 377 -6.08 12.72 17.35
N LYS A 378 -7.39 12.64 17.62
CA LYS A 378 -8.32 13.77 17.54
C LYS A 378 -7.94 14.88 18.51
N ALA A 379 -7.62 14.54 19.77
CA ALA A 379 -7.22 15.53 20.78
C ALA A 379 -5.91 16.24 20.39
N ASP A 380 -4.93 15.51 19.88
CA ASP A 380 -3.65 16.08 19.44
C ASP A 380 -3.84 16.99 18.22
N ALA A 381 -4.70 16.58 17.27
CA ALA A 381 -5.04 17.40 16.11
C ALA A 381 -5.76 18.69 16.54
N ILE A 382 -6.76 18.62 17.45
CA ILE A 382 -7.46 19.79 17.99
C ILE A 382 -6.49 20.76 18.65
N LYS A 383 -5.61 20.25 19.52
CA LYS A 383 -4.59 21.06 20.20
C LYS A 383 -3.71 21.81 19.20
N HIS A 384 -3.30 21.13 18.12
CA HIS A 384 -2.46 21.73 17.09
C HIS A 384 -3.22 22.74 16.23
N LEU A 385 -4.42 22.40 15.73
CA LEU A 385 -5.26 23.29 14.92
C LEU A 385 -5.59 24.58 15.68
N SER A 386 -5.96 24.47 16.97
CA SER A 386 -6.26 25.63 17.83
C SER A 386 -5.04 26.51 18.04
N LYS A 387 -3.86 25.92 18.31
CA LYS A 387 -2.59 26.65 18.44
C LYS A 387 -2.24 27.43 17.17
N CYS A 388 -2.61 26.92 16.00
CA CYS A 388 -2.36 27.54 14.70
C CYS A 388 -3.47 28.47 14.23
N ASN A 389 -4.50 28.72 15.05
CA ASN A 389 -5.68 29.56 14.73
C ASN A 389 -6.38 29.10 13.43
N VAL A 390 -6.47 27.79 13.19
CA VAL A 390 -7.17 27.23 12.05
C VAL A 390 -8.66 27.16 12.34
N ASN A 391 -9.49 27.62 11.41
CA ASN A 391 -10.95 27.51 11.53
C ASN A 391 -11.39 26.10 11.10
N TYR A 392 -11.93 25.32 12.01
CA TYR A 392 -12.39 23.96 11.77
C TYR A 392 -13.73 23.67 12.46
N GLU A 393 -14.41 22.67 11.93
CA GLU A 393 -15.62 22.06 12.49
C GLU A 393 -15.31 20.58 12.77
N VAL A 394 -15.70 20.08 13.94
CA VAL A 394 -15.58 18.67 14.28
C VAL A 394 -16.79 17.94 13.70
N LEU A 395 -16.56 16.99 12.81
CA LEU A 395 -17.60 16.18 12.16
C LEU A 395 -17.90 14.89 12.93
N ALA A 396 -16.89 14.33 13.59
CA ALA A 396 -17.00 13.12 14.40
C ALA A 396 -16.85 13.48 15.89
N GLU A 397 -17.94 13.90 16.52
CA GLU A 397 -17.94 14.22 17.96
C GLU A 397 -17.64 12.96 18.78
N ASN A 398 -18.35 11.88 18.52
CA ASN A 398 -18.10 10.55 19.09
C ASN A 398 -17.45 9.65 18.04
N ILE A 399 -16.37 9.00 18.40
CA ILE A 399 -15.72 8.01 17.58
C ILE A 399 -16.53 6.71 17.66
N ASN A 400 -16.95 6.21 16.51
CA ASN A 400 -17.56 4.90 16.37
C ASN A 400 -16.78 4.08 15.34
N VAL A 401 -16.11 3.05 15.81
CA VAL A 401 -15.24 2.19 14.99
C VAL A 401 -16.02 1.49 13.87
N GLU A 402 -17.30 1.21 14.08
CA GLU A 402 -18.14 0.54 13.07
C GLU A 402 -18.39 1.42 11.82
N THR A 403 -18.15 2.74 11.95
CA THR A 403 -18.25 3.69 10.82
C THR A 403 -16.93 3.97 10.13
N CYS A 404 -15.82 3.39 10.61
CA CYS A 404 -14.52 3.52 10.00
C CYS A 404 -14.45 2.78 8.66
N GLU A 405 -13.57 3.28 7.81
CA GLU A 405 -13.19 2.61 6.57
C GLU A 405 -11.78 2.03 6.74
N ASP A 406 -11.51 0.89 6.10
CA ASP A 406 -10.15 0.39 5.94
C ASP A 406 -9.47 1.07 4.74
N ILE A 407 -8.13 1.05 4.70
CA ILE A 407 -7.36 1.72 3.65
C ILE A 407 -6.46 0.80 2.83
N TYR A 408 -6.70 -0.50 2.90
CA TYR A 408 -6.16 -1.53 2.02
C TYR A 408 -4.63 -1.72 2.13
N HIS A 409 -4.10 -1.63 3.34
CA HIS A 409 -2.68 -1.83 3.61
C HIS A 409 -2.44 -2.95 4.64
N PRO A 410 -2.83 -4.20 4.35
CA PRO A 410 -2.68 -5.31 5.30
C PRO A 410 -1.21 -5.55 5.63
N TYR A 411 -0.93 -5.77 6.93
CA TYR A 411 0.39 -6.00 7.50
C TYR A 411 0.35 -7.08 8.59
N GLY A 412 1.50 -7.49 9.12
CA GLY A 412 1.59 -8.41 10.25
C GLY A 412 1.24 -9.85 9.94
N MET A 413 1.37 -10.29 8.67
CA MET A 413 1.05 -11.68 8.27
C MET A 413 2.21 -12.65 8.45
N PHE A 414 3.44 -12.11 8.53
CA PHE A 414 4.66 -12.90 8.62
C PHE A 414 5.46 -12.44 9.82
N ASP A 415 5.81 -13.37 10.68
CA ASP A 415 6.57 -13.10 11.92
C ASP A 415 8.06 -13.22 11.64
N PHE A 416 8.68 -12.12 11.24
CA PHE A 416 10.14 -12.02 11.07
C PHE A 416 10.78 -11.36 12.29
N LYS A 417 11.82 -11.99 12.84
CA LYS A 417 12.52 -11.49 14.02
C LYS A 417 13.37 -10.23 13.73
N ASP A 418 14.02 -10.26 12.58
CA ASP A 418 14.91 -9.21 12.07
C ASP A 418 15.07 -9.35 10.55
N ILE A 419 15.87 -8.50 9.94
CA ILE A 419 16.10 -8.49 8.50
C ILE A 419 16.85 -9.74 8.01
N GLU A 420 17.68 -10.34 8.84
CA GLU A 420 18.42 -11.55 8.47
C GLU A 420 17.48 -12.76 8.41
N ASP A 421 16.58 -12.91 9.41
CA ASP A 421 15.53 -13.92 9.38
C ASP A 421 14.62 -13.74 8.15
N TYR A 422 14.30 -12.50 7.79
CA TYR A 422 13.52 -12.21 6.57
C TYR A 422 14.26 -12.66 5.31
N TYR A 423 15.55 -12.39 5.18
CA TYR A 423 16.35 -12.74 4.00
C TYR A 423 16.66 -14.23 3.89
N THR A 424 16.70 -14.94 5.00
CA THR A 424 17.14 -16.35 5.05
C THR A 424 16.04 -17.33 5.47
N ARG A 425 14.80 -16.86 5.72
CA ARG A 425 13.67 -17.72 6.10
C ARG A 425 13.52 -18.89 5.14
N TRP A 426 13.68 -18.64 3.85
CA TRP A 426 13.77 -19.62 2.77
C TRP A 426 15.07 -19.43 1.99
N ASN A 427 15.79 -20.51 1.73
CA ASN A 427 17.12 -20.43 1.13
C ASN A 427 17.11 -19.89 -0.31
N ASN A 428 16.03 -20.10 -1.05
CA ASN A 428 15.89 -19.71 -2.45
C ASN A 428 14.57 -19.00 -2.75
N MET A 429 13.96 -18.39 -1.75
CA MET A 429 12.74 -17.58 -1.96
C MET A 429 12.73 -16.36 -1.06
N LEU A 430 12.30 -15.23 -1.62
CA LEU A 430 11.93 -14.03 -0.86
C LEU A 430 10.45 -13.69 -1.06
N VAL A 431 9.74 -13.46 0.04
CA VAL A 431 8.36 -12.95 0.02
C VAL A 431 8.40 -11.43 0.06
N VAL A 432 7.79 -10.75 -0.90
CA VAL A 432 7.79 -9.28 -0.97
C VAL A 432 6.36 -8.75 -1.00
N THR A 433 5.89 -8.28 0.13
CA THR A 433 4.54 -7.72 0.31
C THR A 433 4.48 -6.86 1.56
N THR A 434 3.48 -5.99 1.67
CA THR A 434 3.22 -5.23 2.91
C THR A 434 2.94 -6.14 4.10
N GLY A 435 2.41 -7.34 3.87
CA GLY A 435 2.20 -8.36 4.92
C GLY A 435 3.46 -8.76 5.69
N CYS A 436 4.67 -8.52 5.13
CA CYS A 436 5.94 -8.79 5.80
C CYS A 436 6.25 -7.80 6.94
N LEU A 437 5.69 -6.59 6.90
CA LEU A 437 5.89 -5.58 7.93
C LEU A 437 5.13 -5.97 9.19
N SER A 438 5.76 -5.87 10.35
CA SER A 438 5.10 -6.11 11.64
C SER A 438 4.17 -4.95 12.01
N ARG A 439 4.46 -3.74 11.51
CA ARG A 439 3.66 -2.53 11.65
C ARG A 439 3.66 -1.76 10.34
N SER A 440 2.59 -1.05 10.04
CA SER A 440 2.52 -0.25 8.81
C SER A 440 2.55 1.26 9.03
N GLY A 441 2.61 1.70 10.28
CA GLY A 441 2.55 3.12 10.63
C GLY A 441 1.21 3.77 10.24
N GLY A 442 1.16 5.06 10.28
CA GLY A 442 0.03 5.81 9.75
C GLY A 442 0.24 6.22 8.29
N ILE A 443 0.78 5.36 7.42
CA ILE A 443 1.17 5.67 6.04
C ILE A 443 0.95 4.49 5.09
N ASN A 444 1.10 4.72 3.78
CA ASN A 444 1.19 3.65 2.79
C ASN A 444 2.56 2.96 2.90
N PRO A 445 2.64 1.71 3.38
CA PRO A 445 3.91 1.03 3.65
C PRO A 445 4.59 0.48 2.40
N THR A 446 3.96 0.57 1.23
CA THR A 446 4.45 -0.06 -0.01
C THR A 446 5.87 0.41 -0.35
N ALA A 447 6.17 1.71 -0.21
CA ALA A 447 7.46 2.26 -0.57
C ALA A 447 8.60 1.76 0.31
N SER A 448 8.33 1.45 1.59
CA SER A 448 9.36 1.02 2.55
C SER A 448 9.93 -0.36 2.27
N MET A 449 9.19 -1.22 1.57
CA MET A 449 9.72 -2.52 1.16
C MET A 449 10.60 -2.45 -0.11
N LEU A 450 10.57 -1.34 -0.87
CA LEU A 450 11.35 -1.23 -2.11
C LEU A 450 12.85 -1.15 -1.86
N PRO A 451 13.37 -0.28 -0.94
CA PRO A 451 14.77 -0.28 -0.55
C PRO A 451 15.24 -1.61 0.06
N VAL A 452 14.38 -2.31 0.79
CA VAL A 452 14.68 -3.63 1.36
C VAL A 452 14.91 -4.67 0.26
N VAL A 453 14.12 -4.63 -0.81
CA VAL A 453 14.33 -5.47 -1.99
C VAL A 453 15.68 -5.17 -2.65
N ASP A 454 16.03 -3.90 -2.81
CA ASP A 454 17.31 -3.50 -3.42
C ASP A 454 18.51 -3.99 -2.59
N GLU A 455 18.45 -3.85 -1.26
CA GLU A 455 19.50 -4.35 -0.38
C GLU A 455 19.61 -5.87 -0.45
N PHE A 456 18.47 -6.58 -0.44
CA PHE A 456 18.44 -8.03 -0.57
C PHE A 456 19.09 -8.49 -1.88
N ILE A 457 18.69 -7.92 -3.01
CA ILE A 457 19.21 -8.29 -4.33
C ILE A 457 20.74 -8.10 -4.38
N GLU A 458 21.23 -7.00 -3.81
CA GLU A 458 22.68 -6.76 -3.73
C GLU A 458 23.42 -7.81 -2.91
N LYS A 459 22.90 -8.13 -1.72
CA LYS A 459 23.53 -9.12 -0.85
C LYS A 459 23.49 -10.53 -1.44
N ARG A 460 22.37 -10.90 -2.03
CA ARG A 460 22.13 -12.30 -2.44
C ARG A 460 22.72 -12.68 -3.78
N PHE A 461 22.81 -11.76 -4.73
CA PHE A 461 23.18 -12.06 -6.11
C PHE A 461 24.57 -11.52 -6.51
N ASN A 462 25.26 -10.76 -5.64
CA ASN A 462 26.67 -10.39 -5.83
C ASN A 462 27.66 -11.45 -5.28
N GLU A 463 27.16 -12.44 -4.51
CA GLU A 463 27.92 -13.59 -4.05
C GLU A 463 27.94 -14.72 -5.13
#